data_929d994c2d40973653f49d850b25c0ed
#
_entry.id   929d994c2d40973653f49d850b25c0ed
#
_cell.length_a   1.000
_cell.length_b   1.000
_cell.length_c   1.000
_cell.angle_alpha   90.00
_cell.angle_beta   90.00
_cell.angle_gamma   90.00
#
_symmetry.space_group_name_H-M   'P 1'
#
loop_
_entity.id
_entity.type
_entity.pdbx_description
1 polymer ?
#
loop_
_entity_poly.entity_id
_entity_poly.type
_entity_poly.pdbx_seq_one_letter_code
_entity_poly.pdbx_strand_id
1 'polypeptide(L)'
;MTKVLAIDVGGTKLSYVIINEKGEFLSEVKKTSTAKKIEELIQTFKNIIAENEKDVDMVAFATAGAVNIENTKVDSSTPNLPKGYNDIDFSTLSQKPVFVENDANAAAWAEYKVGAAIGEDNNITITLGTGVGGGFIVDGKLLRGKSGRGGEVGSMKINGRGRVCTCNRKDCWESYASGTGLKFTAEEVAENDPIFSTSMFKTKQPKEVTTYDIVAGVKENDEYSIKVFNNWKQDLITGLINITNIFDPETIVISGGMGEFINTQEIENAVNKEIVVSPIKIKLAKAGNYSGMIGAALLACEKF
;
A
#
# COMPACT_ATOMS: atom_id res chain seq x y z
N MET A 1 -3.44 -9.88 28.29
CA MET A 1 -3.90 -9.05 27.17
C MET A 1 -2.82 -8.02 26.89
N THR A 2 -2.08 -8.25 25.84
CA THR A 2 -0.98 -7.38 25.40
C THR A 2 -1.57 -6.14 24.72
N LYS A 3 -1.03 -4.97 25.04
CA LYS A 3 -1.47 -3.68 24.48
C LYS A 3 -0.33 -3.04 23.70
N VAL A 4 -0.60 -2.67 22.47
CA VAL A 4 0.37 -2.08 21.54
C VAL A 4 -0.06 -0.68 21.17
N LEU A 5 0.80 0.33 21.33
CA LEU A 5 0.63 1.63 20.71
C LEU A 5 1.03 1.50 19.25
N ALA A 6 0.05 1.45 18.37
CA ALA A 6 0.28 1.37 16.93
C ALA A 6 0.25 2.77 16.30
N ILE A 7 1.28 3.10 15.51
CA ILE A 7 1.47 4.40 14.85
C ILE A 7 1.65 4.17 13.36
N ASP A 8 0.79 4.77 12.54
CA ASP A 8 0.91 4.79 11.08
C ASP A 8 1.51 6.13 10.63
N VAL A 9 2.65 6.05 9.91
CA VAL A 9 3.44 7.20 9.49
C VAL A 9 3.26 7.45 8.00
N GLY A 10 2.27 8.26 7.68
CA GLY A 10 2.09 8.76 6.31
C GLY A 10 2.86 10.06 6.03
N GLY A 11 3.05 10.40 4.77
CA GLY A 11 3.80 11.61 4.35
C GLY A 11 3.17 12.95 4.77
N THR A 12 1.88 12.97 5.08
CA THR A 12 1.14 14.19 5.48
C THR A 12 0.45 14.08 6.84
N LYS A 13 0.23 12.86 7.30
CA LYS A 13 -0.58 12.55 8.48
C LYS A 13 -0.04 11.36 9.23
N LEU A 14 -0.02 11.47 10.55
CA LEU A 14 0.19 10.40 11.49
C LEU A 14 -1.17 9.95 12.05
N SER A 15 -1.37 8.65 12.19
CA SER A 15 -2.51 8.09 12.94
C SER A 15 -1.98 7.18 14.03
N TYR A 16 -2.62 7.14 15.19
CA TYR A 16 -2.19 6.25 16.27
C TYR A 16 -3.38 5.81 17.13
N VAL A 17 -3.24 4.62 17.71
CA VAL A 17 -4.29 3.95 18.46
C VAL A 17 -3.68 2.86 19.33
N ILE A 18 -4.33 2.48 20.44
CA ILE A 18 -3.96 1.31 21.22
C ILE A 18 -4.72 0.09 20.70
N ILE A 19 -3.99 -0.99 20.39
CA ILE A 19 -4.53 -2.24 19.80
C ILE A 19 -4.10 -3.41 20.70
N ASN A 20 -4.96 -4.42 20.87
CA ASN A 20 -4.61 -5.66 21.58
C ASN A 20 -4.02 -6.72 20.63
N GLU A 21 -3.58 -7.86 21.20
CA GLU A 21 -3.03 -9.01 20.47
C GLU A 21 -3.99 -9.70 19.50
N LYS A 22 -5.27 -9.30 19.49
CA LYS A 22 -6.30 -9.77 18.54
C LYS A 22 -6.57 -8.79 17.39
N GLY A 23 -5.88 -7.64 17.38
CA GLY A 23 -6.13 -6.58 16.40
C GLY A 23 -7.32 -5.67 16.73
N GLU A 24 -7.88 -5.77 17.94
CA GLU A 24 -9.03 -4.97 18.36
C GLU A 24 -8.56 -3.62 18.94
N PHE A 25 -9.26 -2.55 18.59
CA PHE A 25 -8.97 -1.19 19.06
C PHE A 25 -9.43 -1.00 20.51
N LEU A 26 -8.51 -0.60 21.37
CA LEU A 26 -8.77 -0.31 22.78
C LEU A 26 -8.95 1.18 23.07
N SER A 27 -8.69 2.04 22.09
CA SER A 27 -8.88 3.48 22.16
C SER A 27 -9.41 4.03 20.85
N GLU A 28 -9.80 5.31 20.84
CA GLU A 28 -10.11 6.00 19.60
C GLU A 28 -8.83 6.26 18.78
N VAL A 29 -8.97 6.24 17.45
CA VAL A 29 -7.88 6.61 16.54
C VAL A 29 -7.66 8.11 16.60
N LYS A 30 -6.49 8.50 17.06
CA LYS A 30 -6.03 9.89 17.05
C LYS A 30 -5.21 10.17 15.79
N LYS A 31 -5.24 11.44 15.36
CA LYS A 31 -4.59 11.87 14.12
C LYS A 31 -3.90 13.21 14.33
N THR A 32 -2.69 13.35 13.74
CA THR A 32 -1.96 14.61 13.71
C THR A 32 -1.25 14.77 12.37
N SER A 33 -0.74 15.95 12.06
CA SER A 33 0.03 16.18 10.83
C SER A 33 1.45 15.60 10.97
N THR A 34 1.99 15.07 9.86
CA THR A 34 3.40 14.69 9.78
C THR A 34 4.25 15.94 9.67
N ALA A 35 5.14 16.16 10.64
CA ALA A 35 6.07 17.29 10.63
C ALA A 35 7.03 17.19 9.43
N LYS A 36 7.38 18.34 8.85
CA LYS A 36 8.27 18.40 7.69
C LYS A 36 9.75 18.46 8.05
N LYS A 37 10.06 18.74 9.31
CA LYS A 37 11.43 18.68 9.85
C LYS A 37 11.59 17.44 10.71
N ILE A 38 12.74 16.81 10.60
CA ILE A 38 13.00 15.54 11.26
C ILE A 38 12.98 15.64 12.78
N GLU A 39 13.53 16.73 13.31
CA GLU A 39 13.58 16.97 14.78
C GLU A 39 12.17 17.12 15.36
N GLU A 40 11.29 17.82 14.66
CA GLU A 40 9.88 18.02 15.04
C GLU A 40 9.12 16.69 14.96
N LEU A 41 9.41 15.87 13.95
CA LEU A 41 8.78 14.55 13.79
C LEU A 41 9.20 13.58 14.91
N ILE A 42 10.49 13.52 15.23
CA ILE A 42 11.01 12.72 16.34
C ILE A 42 10.39 13.17 17.67
N GLN A 43 10.27 14.50 17.88
CA GLN A 43 9.62 15.02 19.08
C GLN A 43 8.14 14.65 19.14
N THR A 44 7.45 14.66 17.99
CA THR A 44 6.05 14.22 17.89
C THR A 44 5.93 12.73 18.28
N PHE A 45 6.79 11.86 17.78
CA PHE A 45 6.81 10.45 18.18
C PHE A 45 7.00 10.28 19.69
N LYS A 46 8.00 10.97 20.26
CA LYS A 46 8.28 10.92 21.71
C LYS A 46 7.09 11.40 22.55
N ASN A 47 6.41 12.46 22.13
CA ASN A 47 5.22 12.96 22.82
C ASN A 47 4.07 11.94 22.78
N ILE A 48 3.77 11.37 21.59
CA ILE A 48 2.73 10.34 21.43
C ILE A 48 3.06 9.13 22.32
N ILE A 49 4.32 8.69 22.35
CA ILE A 49 4.75 7.55 23.17
C ILE A 49 4.59 7.89 24.66
N ALA A 50 5.12 9.02 25.13
CA ALA A 50 5.08 9.41 26.53
C ALA A 50 3.65 9.56 27.09
N GLU A 51 2.71 10.03 26.26
CA GLU A 51 1.28 10.14 26.62
C GLU A 51 0.61 8.78 26.83
N ASN A 52 1.11 7.70 26.21
CA ASN A 52 0.49 6.39 26.18
C ASN A 52 1.34 5.29 26.88
N GLU A 53 2.61 5.55 27.21
CA GLU A 53 3.59 4.55 27.63
C GLU A 53 3.17 3.74 28.87
N LYS A 54 2.38 4.35 29.77
CA LYS A 54 1.88 3.67 31.00
C LYS A 54 0.81 2.62 30.71
N ASP A 55 0.11 2.77 29.58
CA ASP A 55 -1.06 1.97 29.22
C ASP A 55 -0.76 0.86 28.20
N VAL A 56 0.49 0.76 27.74
CA VAL A 56 0.90 -0.17 26.67
C VAL A 56 2.13 -0.98 27.08
N ASP A 57 2.30 -2.13 26.45
CA ASP A 57 3.43 -3.03 26.66
C ASP A 57 4.56 -2.80 25.66
N MET A 58 4.21 -2.34 24.45
CA MET A 58 5.13 -2.08 23.34
C MET A 58 4.60 -1.02 22.37
N VAL A 59 5.46 -0.56 21.45
CA VAL A 59 5.14 0.41 20.39
C VAL A 59 5.40 -0.23 19.03
N ALA A 60 4.48 -0.07 18.08
CA ALA A 60 4.62 -0.54 16.71
C ALA A 60 4.40 0.60 15.71
N PHE A 61 5.27 0.68 14.71
CA PHE A 61 5.16 1.63 13.61
C PHE A 61 4.87 0.90 12.30
N ALA A 62 3.85 1.37 11.57
CA ALA A 62 3.69 1.11 10.15
C ALA A 62 4.19 2.33 9.38
N THR A 63 5.02 2.16 8.36
CA THR A 63 5.60 3.30 7.63
C THR A 63 5.89 2.97 6.18
N ALA A 64 5.79 3.98 5.32
CA ALA A 64 6.26 3.85 3.95
C ALA A 64 7.80 3.73 3.92
N GLY A 65 8.29 2.88 3.02
CA GLY A 65 9.72 2.65 2.81
C GLY A 65 10.18 1.24 3.20
N ALA A 66 11.43 0.95 2.90
CA ALA A 66 12.04 -0.36 3.14
C ALA A 66 12.57 -0.43 4.57
N VAL A 67 12.04 -1.35 5.36
CA VAL A 67 12.42 -1.58 6.76
C VAL A 67 13.51 -2.65 6.83
N ASN A 68 14.51 -2.44 7.68
CA ASN A 68 15.58 -3.40 7.91
C ASN A 68 15.06 -4.73 8.51
N ILE A 69 15.87 -5.77 8.43
CA ILE A 69 15.46 -7.11 8.89
C ILE A 69 15.24 -7.18 10.42
N GLU A 70 15.90 -6.32 11.18
CA GLU A 70 15.78 -6.19 12.64
C GLU A 70 14.48 -5.51 13.07
N ASN A 71 13.76 -4.81 12.16
CA ASN A 71 12.55 -4.01 12.44
C ASN A 71 12.81 -2.81 13.37
N THR A 72 13.93 -2.12 13.19
CA THR A 72 14.33 -0.97 14.01
C THR A 72 14.57 0.30 13.21
N LYS A 73 14.76 0.20 11.89
CA LYS A 73 15.12 1.32 11.00
C LYS A 73 14.44 1.22 9.65
N VAL A 74 14.28 2.38 9.02
CA VAL A 74 13.89 2.49 7.62
C VAL A 74 15.13 2.76 6.80
N ASP A 75 15.56 1.81 5.98
CA ASP A 75 16.78 1.94 5.17
C ASP A 75 16.61 2.86 3.96
N SER A 76 15.38 2.93 3.41
CA SER A 76 15.03 3.88 2.36
C SER A 76 13.56 4.28 2.50
N SER A 77 13.29 5.58 2.50
CA SER A 77 11.94 6.14 2.60
C SER A 77 11.49 6.78 1.29
N THR A 78 10.21 7.11 1.23
CA THR A 78 9.65 7.86 0.10
C THR A 78 9.97 9.36 0.23
N PRO A 79 10.01 10.12 -0.88
CA PRO A 79 10.26 11.57 -0.85
C PRO A 79 9.24 12.39 -0.03
N ASN A 80 8.11 11.79 0.34
CA ASN A 80 7.06 12.43 1.11
C ASN A 80 7.38 12.55 2.61
N LEU A 81 8.37 11.79 3.11
CA LEU A 81 8.86 11.86 4.49
C LEU A 81 10.04 12.84 4.60
N PRO A 82 10.28 13.46 5.76
CA PRO A 82 11.33 14.45 5.93
C PRO A 82 12.73 13.86 5.69
N LYS A 83 13.63 14.69 5.17
CA LYS A 83 15.04 14.31 5.04
C LYS A 83 15.61 13.93 6.41
N GLY A 84 16.37 12.83 6.48
CA GLY A 84 16.89 12.28 7.75
C GLY A 84 15.98 11.24 8.39
N TYR A 85 14.82 10.94 7.79
CA TYR A 85 13.91 9.88 8.29
C TYR A 85 14.60 8.51 8.38
N ASN A 86 15.49 8.20 7.44
CA ASN A 86 16.25 6.95 7.41
C ASN A 86 17.34 6.87 8.50
N ASP A 87 17.66 7.98 9.15
CA ASP A 87 18.67 8.03 10.22
C ASP A 87 18.06 7.72 11.59
N ILE A 88 16.72 7.61 11.67
CA ILE A 88 16.03 7.31 12.93
C ILE A 88 16.28 5.84 13.32
N ASP A 89 16.81 5.65 14.52
CA ASP A 89 16.74 4.37 15.21
C ASP A 89 15.48 4.36 16.07
N PHE A 90 14.42 3.74 15.57
CA PHE A 90 13.12 3.71 16.25
C PHE A 90 13.19 3.01 17.61
N SER A 91 14.11 2.05 17.79
CA SER A 91 14.28 1.35 19.05
C SER A 91 14.66 2.28 20.22
N THR A 92 15.20 3.47 19.90
CA THR A 92 15.60 4.48 20.90
C THR A 92 14.47 5.44 21.30
N LEU A 93 13.30 5.33 20.68
CA LEU A 93 12.18 6.26 20.93
C LEU A 93 11.38 5.94 22.20
N SER A 94 11.50 4.73 22.73
CA SER A 94 10.79 4.27 23.95
C SER A 94 11.66 3.39 24.82
N GLN A 95 11.34 3.31 26.12
CA GLN A 95 11.89 2.29 27.02
C GLN A 95 11.19 0.93 26.84
N LYS A 96 10.01 0.92 26.21
CA LYS A 96 9.29 -0.30 25.84
C LYS A 96 9.86 -0.86 24.54
N PRO A 97 9.66 -2.16 24.23
CA PRO A 97 9.99 -2.72 22.93
C PRO A 97 9.36 -1.91 21.79
N VAL A 98 10.13 -1.64 20.74
CA VAL A 98 9.68 -0.92 19.55
C VAL A 98 9.85 -1.82 18.33
N PHE A 99 8.81 -1.88 17.51
CA PHE A 99 8.76 -2.62 16.26
C PHE A 99 8.42 -1.68 15.10
N VAL A 100 9.09 -1.83 13.98
CA VAL A 100 8.81 -1.08 12.75
C VAL A 100 8.56 -2.04 11.60
N GLU A 101 7.53 -1.79 10.81
CA GLU A 101 7.25 -2.56 9.58
C GLU A 101 6.86 -1.63 8.43
N ASN A 102 7.10 -2.11 7.22
CA ASN A 102 6.59 -1.50 6.02
C ASN A 102 5.05 -1.54 6.01
N ASP A 103 4.40 -0.48 5.53
CA ASP A 103 2.95 -0.30 5.51
C ASP A 103 2.21 -1.40 4.71
N ALA A 104 2.74 -1.81 3.55
CA ALA A 104 2.14 -2.87 2.74
C ALA A 104 2.32 -4.26 3.37
N ASN A 105 3.49 -4.53 3.97
CA ASN A 105 3.73 -5.76 4.74
C ASN A 105 2.79 -5.84 5.95
N ALA A 106 2.66 -4.75 6.68
CA ALA A 106 1.75 -4.67 7.82
C ALA A 106 0.29 -4.86 7.38
N ALA A 107 -0.14 -4.22 6.27
CA ALA A 107 -1.48 -4.41 5.72
C ALA A 107 -1.73 -5.87 5.33
N ALA A 108 -0.75 -6.54 4.70
CA ALA A 108 -0.87 -7.96 4.35
C ALA A 108 -1.02 -8.85 5.59
N TRP A 109 -0.26 -8.56 6.64
CA TRP A 109 -0.38 -9.30 7.89
C TRP A 109 -1.75 -9.10 8.55
N ALA A 110 -2.29 -7.88 8.52
CA ALA A 110 -3.64 -7.60 9.01
C ALA A 110 -4.71 -8.38 8.23
N GLU A 111 -4.62 -8.39 6.90
CA GLU A 111 -5.57 -9.12 6.06
C GLU A 111 -5.49 -10.64 6.27
N TYR A 112 -4.30 -11.18 6.51
CA TYR A 112 -4.09 -12.60 6.86
C TYR A 112 -4.66 -12.96 8.24
N LYS A 113 -4.43 -12.11 9.26
CA LYS A 113 -4.81 -12.45 10.65
C LYS A 113 -6.27 -12.12 10.97
N VAL A 114 -6.80 -11.01 10.47
CA VAL A 114 -8.13 -10.48 10.87
C VAL A 114 -8.97 -9.97 9.70
N GLY A 115 -8.51 -10.12 8.45
CA GLY A 115 -9.12 -9.52 7.27
C GLY A 115 -9.66 -10.50 6.24
N ALA A 116 -9.42 -10.20 4.96
CA ALA A 116 -9.99 -10.92 3.83
C ALA A 116 -9.32 -12.27 3.52
N ALA A 117 -8.09 -12.50 4.03
CA ALA A 117 -7.29 -13.70 3.78
C ALA A 117 -7.14 -14.61 5.02
N ILE A 118 -8.07 -14.53 5.99
CA ILE A 118 -8.06 -15.40 7.17
C ILE A 118 -8.10 -16.87 6.74
N GLY A 119 -7.12 -17.65 7.25
CA GLY A 119 -7.02 -19.09 7.00
C GLY A 119 -6.38 -19.48 5.67
N GLU A 120 -5.84 -18.53 4.93
CA GLU A 120 -5.17 -18.73 3.64
C GLU A 120 -3.66 -18.47 3.81
N ASP A 121 -2.88 -19.54 3.97
CA ASP A 121 -1.45 -19.47 4.31
C ASP A 121 -0.57 -18.96 3.15
N ASN A 122 -1.10 -18.92 1.93
CA ASN A 122 -0.45 -18.39 0.74
C ASN A 122 -1.32 -17.29 0.13
N ASN A 123 -1.11 -16.06 0.52
CA ASN A 123 -1.88 -14.92 0.01
C ASN A 123 -0.98 -13.70 -0.25
N ILE A 124 -1.49 -12.81 -1.08
CA ILE A 124 -0.81 -11.57 -1.44
C ILE A 124 -1.77 -10.41 -1.18
N THR A 125 -1.31 -9.37 -0.50
CA THR A 125 -2.04 -8.11 -0.43
C THR A 125 -1.34 -7.06 -1.28
N ILE A 126 -2.08 -6.48 -2.24
CA ILE A 126 -1.63 -5.38 -3.08
C ILE A 126 -2.30 -4.09 -2.60
N THR A 127 -1.51 -3.12 -2.22
CA THR A 127 -1.99 -1.79 -1.86
C THR A 127 -1.98 -0.89 -3.09
N LEU A 128 -3.16 -0.48 -3.56
CA LEU A 128 -3.36 0.41 -4.70
C LEU A 128 -3.80 1.79 -4.21
N GLY A 129 -2.86 2.71 -4.20
CA GLY A 129 -3.05 4.11 -3.83
C GLY A 129 -2.35 5.04 -4.81
N THR A 130 -1.64 6.06 -4.32
CA THR A 130 -0.73 6.90 -5.12
C THR A 130 0.34 6.06 -5.79
N GLY A 131 0.82 5.00 -5.12
CA GLY A 131 1.73 3.98 -5.63
C GLY A 131 1.13 2.58 -5.60
N VAL A 132 1.99 1.57 -5.82
CA VAL A 132 1.68 0.14 -5.68
C VAL A 132 2.63 -0.48 -4.68
N GLY A 133 2.08 -0.97 -3.56
CA GLY A 133 2.81 -1.78 -2.59
C GLY A 133 2.35 -3.24 -2.62
N GLY A 134 3.16 -4.13 -2.05
CA GLY A 134 2.82 -5.54 -1.93
C GLY A 134 3.33 -6.14 -0.62
N GLY A 135 2.51 -6.97 0.00
CA GLY A 135 2.90 -7.83 1.12
C GLY A 135 2.51 -9.26 0.82
N PHE A 136 3.38 -10.20 1.14
CA PHE A 136 3.28 -11.59 0.73
C PHE A 136 3.30 -12.49 1.95
N ILE A 137 2.30 -13.32 2.09
CA ILE A 137 2.26 -14.42 3.06
C ILE A 137 2.55 -15.70 2.30
N VAL A 138 3.57 -16.43 2.71
CA VAL A 138 3.99 -17.71 2.14
C VAL A 138 4.15 -18.70 3.28
N ASP A 139 3.44 -19.83 3.22
CA ASP A 139 3.40 -20.83 4.29
C ASP A 139 3.08 -20.22 5.66
N GLY A 140 2.12 -19.29 5.71
CA GLY A 140 1.68 -18.60 6.92
C GLY A 140 2.70 -17.59 7.49
N LYS A 141 3.73 -17.22 6.72
CA LYS A 141 4.80 -16.29 7.14
C LYS A 141 4.92 -15.11 6.20
N LEU A 142 5.18 -13.94 6.77
CA LEU A 142 5.47 -12.74 5.98
C LEU A 142 6.80 -12.89 5.24
N LEU A 143 6.76 -12.75 3.90
CA LEU A 143 7.94 -12.78 3.05
C LEU A 143 8.73 -11.47 3.17
N ARG A 144 9.84 -11.49 3.88
CA ARG A 144 10.68 -10.31 4.09
C ARG A 144 11.96 -10.31 3.26
N GLY A 145 12.31 -11.47 2.68
CA GLY A 145 13.55 -11.62 1.93
C GLY A 145 14.81 -11.47 2.81
N LYS A 146 15.97 -11.41 2.17
CA LYS A 146 17.28 -11.36 2.86
C LYS A 146 17.48 -10.09 3.69
N SER A 147 16.96 -8.96 3.23
CA SER A 147 17.22 -7.62 3.78
C SER A 147 16.01 -6.94 4.41
N GLY A 148 14.88 -7.64 4.55
CA GLY A 148 13.62 -7.05 4.99
C GLY A 148 12.81 -6.36 3.88
N ARG A 149 13.31 -6.34 2.63
CA ARG A 149 12.74 -5.60 1.50
C ARG A 149 12.05 -6.47 0.45
N GLY A 150 11.66 -7.69 0.81
CA GLY A 150 10.86 -8.56 -0.07
C GLY A 150 9.49 -7.96 -0.32
N GLY A 151 8.91 -8.21 -1.50
CA GLY A 151 7.55 -7.73 -1.81
C GLY A 151 7.47 -6.41 -2.57
N GLU A 152 8.58 -5.80 -2.98
CA GLU A 152 8.65 -4.54 -3.75
C GLU A 152 8.13 -4.67 -5.19
N VAL A 153 6.92 -5.22 -5.35
CA VAL A 153 6.31 -5.54 -6.66
C VAL A 153 5.95 -4.31 -7.48
N GLY A 154 5.66 -3.18 -6.85
CA GLY A 154 5.46 -1.92 -7.56
C GLY A 154 6.65 -1.51 -8.41
N SER A 155 7.85 -1.98 -8.06
CA SER A 155 9.09 -1.78 -8.79
C SER A 155 9.36 -2.79 -9.91
N MET A 156 8.50 -3.82 -10.06
CA MET A 156 8.59 -4.82 -11.12
C MET A 156 8.36 -4.17 -12.49
N LYS A 157 9.16 -4.52 -13.49
CA LYS A 157 8.95 -4.04 -14.86
C LYS A 157 7.88 -4.86 -15.56
N ILE A 158 6.86 -4.20 -16.12
CA ILE A 158 5.74 -4.89 -16.78
C ILE A 158 5.68 -4.67 -18.30
N ASN A 159 6.23 -3.59 -18.80
CA ASN A 159 6.26 -3.30 -20.24
C ASN A 159 7.40 -2.31 -20.59
N GLY A 160 7.62 -2.08 -21.89
CA GLY A 160 8.69 -1.24 -22.40
C GLY A 160 8.23 0.08 -23.03
N ARG A 161 7.13 0.69 -22.53
CA ARG A 161 6.65 1.98 -23.05
C ARG A 161 7.48 3.18 -22.60
N GLY A 162 8.44 2.97 -21.67
CA GLY A 162 9.44 3.96 -21.25
C GLY A 162 8.97 4.93 -20.19
N ARG A 163 7.81 4.71 -19.54
CA ARG A 163 7.27 5.60 -18.52
C ARG A 163 8.19 5.68 -17.30
N VAL A 164 8.56 6.90 -16.92
CA VAL A 164 9.45 7.14 -15.77
C VAL A 164 8.64 7.04 -14.47
N CYS A 165 9.12 6.22 -13.54
CA CYS A 165 8.56 6.07 -12.21
C CYS A 165 9.10 7.12 -11.24
N THR A 166 8.39 7.37 -10.14
CA THR A 166 8.82 8.26 -9.04
C THR A 166 10.18 7.85 -8.43
N CYS A 167 10.58 6.59 -8.56
CA CYS A 167 11.90 6.08 -8.17
C CYS A 167 13.01 6.32 -9.22
N ASN A 168 12.78 7.12 -10.25
CA ASN A 168 13.67 7.42 -11.39
C ASN A 168 14.04 6.22 -12.28
N ARG A 169 13.40 5.06 -12.11
CA ARG A 169 13.52 3.91 -13.02
C ARG A 169 12.41 3.97 -14.05
N LYS A 170 12.58 3.25 -15.17
CA LYS A 170 11.57 3.14 -16.20
C LYS A 170 10.78 1.85 -16.07
N ASP A 171 9.50 1.94 -16.44
CA ASP A 171 8.59 0.81 -16.62
C ASP A 171 8.26 0.02 -15.35
N CYS A 172 8.37 0.65 -14.17
CA CYS A 172 7.86 0.06 -12.94
C CYS A 172 6.34 -0.14 -13.02
N TRP A 173 5.82 -1.25 -12.52
CA TRP A 173 4.38 -1.53 -12.47
C TRP A 173 3.58 -0.40 -11.81
N GLU A 174 4.11 0.19 -10.76
CA GLU A 174 3.54 1.35 -10.07
C GLU A 174 3.21 2.50 -11.03
N SER A 175 4.09 2.81 -11.99
CA SER A 175 3.89 3.91 -12.93
C SER A 175 2.76 3.67 -13.92
N TYR A 176 2.21 2.46 -13.96
CA TYR A 176 1.10 2.07 -14.82
C TYR A 176 -0.17 1.74 -14.03
N ALA A 177 -0.07 0.99 -12.93
CA ALA A 177 -1.19 0.40 -12.22
C ALA A 177 -1.64 1.18 -10.98
N SER A 178 -0.91 2.20 -10.53
CA SER A 178 -1.32 3.04 -9.40
C SER A 178 -2.34 4.13 -9.80
N GLY A 179 -2.83 4.89 -8.82
CA GLY A 179 -3.61 6.10 -9.07
C GLY A 179 -2.82 7.16 -9.86
N THR A 180 -1.50 7.29 -9.61
CA THR A 180 -0.60 8.09 -10.43
C THR A 180 -0.48 7.51 -11.85
N GLY A 181 -0.43 6.18 -11.96
CA GLY A 181 -0.42 5.49 -13.25
C GLY A 181 -1.68 5.74 -14.06
N LEU A 182 -2.85 5.75 -13.44
CA LEU A 182 -4.10 6.11 -14.11
C LEU A 182 -4.05 7.54 -14.68
N LYS A 183 -3.51 8.49 -13.92
CA LYS A 183 -3.32 9.87 -14.38
C LYS A 183 -2.38 9.93 -15.59
N PHE A 184 -1.24 9.24 -15.57
CA PHE A 184 -0.33 9.18 -16.72
C PHE A 184 -0.99 8.54 -17.94
N THR A 185 -1.80 7.50 -17.74
CA THR A 185 -2.58 6.89 -18.84
C THR A 185 -3.58 7.88 -19.43
N ALA A 186 -4.22 8.71 -18.59
CA ALA A 186 -5.11 9.76 -19.06
C ALA A 186 -4.37 10.80 -19.92
N GLU A 187 -3.22 11.27 -19.48
CA GLU A 187 -2.37 12.20 -20.24
C GLU A 187 -1.95 11.61 -21.60
N GLU A 188 -1.43 10.38 -21.61
CA GLU A 188 -1.00 9.69 -22.83
C GLU A 188 -2.15 9.49 -23.84
N VAL A 189 -3.33 9.10 -23.38
CA VAL A 189 -4.50 8.95 -24.27
C VAL A 189 -4.94 10.29 -24.80
N ALA A 190 -4.97 11.35 -23.98
CA ALA A 190 -5.38 12.68 -24.40
C ALA A 190 -4.43 13.29 -25.45
N GLU A 191 -3.13 13.00 -25.37
CA GLU A 191 -2.13 13.50 -26.32
C GLU A 191 -2.11 12.73 -27.64
N ASN A 192 -2.44 11.44 -27.62
CA ASN A 192 -2.25 10.54 -28.77
C ASN A 192 -3.56 10.09 -29.44
N ASP A 193 -4.74 10.45 -28.87
CA ASP A 193 -6.03 10.01 -29.36
C ASP A 193 -7.01 11.18 -29.46
N PRO A 194 -7.65 11.41 -30.62
CA PRO A 194 -8.62 12.48 -30.81
C PRO A 194 -9.86 12.36 -29.91
N ILE A 195 -10.12 11.21 -29.31
CA ILE A 195 -11.27 10.95 -28.42
C ILE A 195 -11.36 11.97 -27.26
N PHE A 196 -10.21 12.51 -26.81
CA PHE A 196 -10.18 13.55 -25.78
C PHE A 196 -10.93 14.81 -26.18
N SER A 197 -10.92 15.18 -27.47
CA SER A 197 -11.59 16.37 -27.96
C SER A 197 -13.12 16.32 -27.90
N THR A 198 -13.68 15.11 -27.74
CA THR A 198 -15.13 14.88 -27.60
C THR A 198 -15.53 14.54 -26.16
N SER A 199 -14.55 14.34 -25.27
CA SER A 199 -14.79 13.96 -23.89
C SER A 199 -15.46 15.07 -23.07
N MET A 200 -16.01 14.70 -21.92
CA MET A 200 -16.53 15.65 -20.94
C MET A 200 -15.42 16.55 -20.34
N PHE A 201 -14.14 16.21 -20.55
CA PHE A 201 -12.97 16.95 -20.08
C PHE A 201 -12.26 17.78 -21.16
N LYS A 202 -12.81 17.90 -22.35
CA LYS A 202 -12.22 18.61 -23.50
C LYS A 202 -11.80 20.06 -23.27
N THR A 203 -12.31 20.70 -22.22
CA THR A 203 -11.95 22.06 -21.81
C THR A 203 -10.78 22.11 -20.83
N LYS A 204 -10.36 20.98 -20.25
CA LYS A 204 -9.19 20.85 -19.39
C LYS A 204 -7.93 20.63 -20.23
N GLN A 205 -6.77 20.99 -19.69
CA GLN A 205 -5.52 20.46 -20.23
C GLN A 205 -5.36 18.99 -19.81
N PRO A 206 -4.75 18.11 -20.63
CA PRO A 206 -4.59 16.68 -20.30
C PRO A 206 -4.05 16.42 -18.90
N LYS A 207 -3.02 17.16 -18.50
CA LYS A 207 -2.37 17.06 -17.15
C LYS A 207 -3.25 17.47 -15.96
N GLU A 208 -4.37 18.15 -16.24
CA GLU A 208 -5.33 18.59 -15.20
C GLU A 208 -6.43 17.55 -14.96
N VAL A 209 -6.52 16.53 -15.81
CA VAL A 209 -7.46 15.43 -15.61
C VAL A 209 -6.96 14.56 -14.45
N THR A 210 -7.79 14.44 -13.44
CA THR A 210 -7.46 13.69 -12.20
C THR A 210 -7.96 12.26 -12.27
N THR A 211 -7.45 11.40 -11.40
CA THR A 211 -7.96 10.04 -11.19
C THR A 211 -9.48 10.03 -10.91
N TYR A 212 -9.96 10.98 -10.12
CA TYR A 212 -11.39 11.10 -9.80
C TYR A 212 -12.22 11.54 -11.01
N ASP A 213 -11.67 12.39 -11.88
CA ASP A 213 -12.32 12.77 -13.13
C ASP A 213 -12.54 11.53 -14.01
N ILE A 214 -11.52 10.69 -14.17
CA ILE A 214 -11.64 9.45 -14.97
C ILE A 214 -12.70 8.52 -14.40
N VAL A 215 -12.70 8.30 -13.09
CA VAL A 215 -13.71 7.45 -12.43
C VAL A 215 -15.11 8.02 -12.59
N ALA A 216 -15.28 9.33 -12.48
CA ALA A 216 -16.56 10.00 -12.72
C ALA A 216 -17.01 9.85 -14.18
N GLY A 217 -16.09 10.07 -15.13
CA GLY A 217 -16.37 9.92 -16.57
C GLY A 217 -16.77 8.48 -16.95
N VAL A 218 -16.17 7.46 -16.34
CA VAL A 218 -16.60 6.07 -16.55
C VAL A 218 -18.05 5.87 -16.12
N LYS A 219 -18.48 6.45 -15.00
CA LYS A 219 -19.88 6.38 -14.52
C LYS A 219 -20.87 7.10 -15.45
N GLU A 220 -20.39 8.16 -16.11
CA GLU A 220 -21.17 8.94 -17.08
C GLU A 220 -21.08 8.39 -18.52
N ASN A 221 -20.45 7.23 -18.73
CA ASN A 221 -20.21 6.60 -20.02
C ASN A 221 -19.40 7.47 -21.01
N ASP A 222 -18.49 8.29 -20.51
CA ASP A 222 -17.55 9.05 -21.34
C ASP A 222 -16.53 8.11 -21.99
N GLU A 223 -16.49 8.08 -23.31
CA GLU A 223 -15.66 7.13 -24.08
C GLU A 223 -14.17 7.28 -23.81
N TYR A 224 -13.69 8.53 -23.64
CA TYR A 224 -12.29 8.77 -23.25
C TYR A 224 -11.96 8.15 -21.90
N SER A 225 -12.79 8.39 -20.89
CA SER A 225 -12.60 7.87 -19.54
C SER A 225 -12.64 6.34 -19.50
N ILE A 226 -13.56 5.73 -20.24
CA ILE A 226 -13.66 4.27 -20.39
C ILE A 226 -12.38 3.72 -21.02
N LYS A 227 -11.86 4.34 -22.08
CA LYS A 227 -10.62 3.93 -22.75
C LYS A 227 -9.43 4.02 -21.80
N VAL A 228 -9.29 5.15 -21.10
CA VAL A 228 -8.23 5.36 -20.11
C VAL A 228 -8.29 4.30 -19.00
N PHE A 229 -9.46 4.08 -18.43
CA PHE A 229 -9.64 3.12 -17.33
C PHE A 229 -9.38 1.67 -17.77
N ASN A 230 -9.79 1.30 -18.99
CA ASN A 230 -9.52 -0.03 -19.53
C ASN A 230 -8.02 -0.26 -19.78
N ASN A 231 -7.29 0.73 -20.31
CA ASN A 231 -5.84 0.63 -20.48
C ASN A 231 -5.12 0.45 -19.13
N TRP A 232 -5.50 1.26 -18.13
CA TRP A 232 -4.97 1.14 -16.77
C TRP A 232 -5.28 -0.22 -16.14
N LYS A 233 -6.52 -0.70 -16.30
CA LYS A 233 -6.94 -2.02 -15.80
C LYS A 233 -6.13 -3.15 -16.43
N GLN A 234 -5.82 -3.06 -17.72
CA GLN A 234 -4.97 -4.04 -18.39
C GLN A 234 -3.54 -4.09 -17.82
N ASP A 235 -2.96 -2.92 -17.51
CA ASP A 235 -1.64 -2.84 -16.87
C ASP A 235 -1.68 -3.42 -15.42
N LEU A 236 -2.78 -3.20 -14.70
CA LEU A 236 -3.01 -3.84 -13.39
C LEU A 236 -3.05 -5.37 -13.52
N ILE A 237 -3.86 -5.90 -14.43
CA ILE A 237 -4.01 -7.35 -14.69
C ILE A 237 -2.67 -7.96 -15.06
N THR A 238 -1.88 -7.32 -15.91
CA THR A 238 -0.54 -7.81 -16.31
C THR A 238 0.36 -8.06 -15.11
N GLY A 239 0.42 -7.14 -14.16
CA GLY A 239 1.20 -7.32 -12.94
C GLY A 239 0.64 -8.42 -12.03
N LEU A 240 -0.69 -8.52 -11.91
CA LEU A 240 -1.35 -9.57 -11.13
C LEU A 240 -1.08 -10.97 -11.71
N ILE A 241 -1.11 -11.15 -13.04
CA ILE A 241 -0.74 -12.40 -13.70
C ILE A 241 0.70 -12.79 -13.36
N ASN A 242 1.64 -11.83 -13.45
CA ASN A 242 3.05 -12.10 -13.17
C ASN A 242 3.28 -12.58 -11.72
N ILE A 243 2.72 -11.87 -10.74
CA ILE A 243 2.89 -12.26 -9.34
C ILE A 243 2.17 -13.57 -9.01
N THR A 244 1.01 -13.83 -9.63
CA THR A 244 0.28 -15.09 -9.47
C THR A 244 1.11 -16.27 -9.97
N ASN A 245 1.67 -16.17 -11.18
CA ASN A 245 2.51 -17.23 -11.74
C ASN A 245 3.83 -17.46 -10.98
N ILE A 246 4.30 -16.49 -10.20
CA ILE A 246 5.52 -16.60 -9.39
C ILE A 246 5.24 -17.23 -8.02
N PHE A 247 4.12 -16.87 -7.39
CA PHE A 247 3.86 -17.19 -5.97
C PHE A 247 2.77 -18.24 -5.76
N ASP A 248 1.97 -18.54 -6.79
CA ASP A 248 0.82 -19.48 -6.73
C ASP A 248 -0.05 -19.27 -5.47
N PRO A 249 -0.59 -18.06 -5.24
CA PRO A 249 -1.35 -17.77 -4.03
C PRO A 249 -2.78 -18.31 -4.12
N GLU A 250 -3.40 -18.57 -2.98
CA GLU A 250 -4.84 -18.87 -2.88
C GLU A 250 -5.69 -17.63 -3.19
N THR A 251 -5.24 -16.48 -2.69
CA THR A 251 -5.98 -15.20 -2.80
C THR A 251 -5.03 -14.03 -3.01
N ILE A 252 -5.49 -13.06 -3.83
CA ILE A 252 -4.93 -11.72 -3.86
C ILE A 252 -5.95 -10.76 -3.25
N VAL A 253 -5.54 -10.04 -2.20
CA VAL A 253 -6.34 -8.98 -1.57
C VAL A 253 -5.95 -7.63 -2.16
N ILE A 254 -6.92 -6.88 -2.66
CA ILE A 254 -6.72 -5.51 -3.13
C ILE A 254 -7.11 -4.54 -2.03
N SER A 255 -6.15 -3.74 -1.57
CA SER A 255 -6.30 -2.71 -0.56
C SER A 255 -6.00 -1.33 -1.15
N GLY A 256 -6.28 -0.25 -0.40
CA GLY A 256 -6.04 1.13 -0.82
C GLY A 256 -7.19 1.75 -1.62
N GLY A 257 -7.16 3.07 -1.75
CA GLY A 257 -8.27 3.86 -2.29
C GLY A 257 -8.67 3.56 -3.74
N MET A 258 -7.74 3.01 -4.55
CA MET A 258 -8.07 2.60 -5.92
C MET A 258 -8.88 1.29 -5.96
N GLY A 259 -8.86 0.48 -4.91
CA GLY A 259 -9.62 -0.76 -4.81
C GLY A 259 -11.13 -0.55 -4.91
N GLU A 260 -11.64 0.60 -4.44
CA GLU A 260 -13.07 0.95 -4.50
C GLU A 260 -13.62 1.08 -5.92
N PHE A 261 -12.75 1.26 -6.91
CA PHE A 261 -13.11 1.45 -8.32
C PHE A 261 -12.97 0.19 -9.15
N ILE A 262 -12.56 -0.92 -8.54
CA ILE A 262 -12.27 -2.19 -9.20
C ILE A 262 -13.43 -3.16 -9.02
N ASN A 263 -13.88 -3.76 -10.13
CA ASN A 263 -14.71 -4.96 -10.07
C ASN A 263 -13.78 -6.19 -9.90
N THR A 264 -13.69 -6.71 -8.69
CA THR A 264 -12.79 -7.84 -8.37
C THR A 264 -13.11 -9.09 -9.16
N GLN A 265 -14.38 -9.39 -9.44
CA GLN A 265 -14.77 -10.56 -10.23
C GLN A 265 -14.31 -10.44 -11.69
N GLU A 266 -14.38 -9.25 -12.28
CA GLU A 266 -13.87 -9.00 -13.63
C GLU A 266 -12.36 -9.22 -13.70
N ILE A 267 -11.61 -8.65 -12.74
CA ILE A 267 -10.16 -8.82 -12.66
C ILE A 267 -9.79 -10.28 -12.41
N GLU A 268 -10.46 -10.97 -11.47
CA GLU A 268 -10.27 -12.41 -11.18
C GLU A 268 -10.42 -13.26 -12.43
N ASN A 269 -11.51 -13.04 -13.19
CA ASN A 269 -11.76 -13.78 -14.42
C ASN A 269 -10.68 -13.53 -15.47
N ALA A 270 -10.21 -12.28 -15.61
CA ALA A 270 -9.17 -11.93 -16.56
C ALA A 270 -7.81 -12.55 -16.16
N VAL A 271 -7.43 -12.50 -14.89
CA VAL A 271 -6.20 -13.11 -14.38
C VAL A 271 -6.24 -14.63 -14.54
N ASN A 272 -7.32 -15.27 -14.07
CA ASN A 272 -7.47 -16.74 -14.13
C ASN A 272 -7.47 -17.32 -15.56
N LYS A 273 -7.76 -16.51 -16.56
CA LYS A 273 -7.70 -16.91 -17.97
C LYS A 273 -6.27 -17.04 -18.50
N GLU A 274 -5.30 -16.33 -17.91
CA GLU A 274 -3.94 -16.20 -18.44
C GLU A 274 -2.85 -16.77 -17.54
N ILE A 275 -3.17 -17.21 -16.33
CA ILE A 275 -2.21 -17.88 -15.44
C ILE A 275 -2.03 -19.35 -15.81
N VAL A 276 -0.89 -19.93 -15.39
CA VAL A 276 -0.56 -21.36 -15.60
C VAL A 276 -0.59 -22.17 -14.31
N VAL A 277 -0.88 -21.51 -13.19
CA VAL A 277 -1.03 -22.10 -11.86
C VAL A 277 -2.52 -22.31 -11.53
N SER A 278 -2.84 -22.68 -10.29
CA SER A 278 -4.23 -22.87 -9.86
C SER A 278 -5.04 -21.55 -9.92
N PRO A 279 -6.35 -21.61 -10.22
CA PRO A 279 -7.19 -20.42 -10.16
C PRO A 279 -7.18 -19.78 -8.77
N ILE A 280 -7.03 -18.46 -8.74
CA ILE A 280 -6.99 -17.65 -7.52
C ILE A 280 -8.31 -16.96 -7.26
N LYS A 281 -8.47 -16.42 -6.03
CA LYS A 281 -9.52 -15.47 -5.68
C LYS A 281 -8.96 -14.06 -5.59
N ILE A 282 -9.75 -13.06 -6.03
CA ILE A 282 -9.43 -11.64 -5.81
C ILE A 282 -10.48 -11.03 -4.90
N LYS A 283 -10.06 -10.52 -3.75
CA LYS A 283 -10.92 -9.96 -2.72
C LYS A 283 -10.55 -8.50 -2.43
N LEU A 284 -11.52 -7.70 -2.00
CA LEU A 284 -11.22 -6.40 -1.39
C LEU A 284 -10.80 -6.57 0.06
N ALA A 285 -9.90 -5.70 0.50
CA ALA A 285 -9.42 -5.64 1.88
C ALA A 285 -10.57 -5.43 2.88
N LYS A 286 -10.50 -6.10 4.03
CA LYS A 286 -11.49 -6.00 5.12
C LYS A 286 -10.94 -5.33 6.38
N ALA A 287 -9.62 -5.35 6.60
CA ALA A 287 -9.00 -4.67 7.75
C ALA A 287 -9.09 -3.12 7.65
N GLY A 288 -9.51 -2.61 6.49
CA GLY A 288 -9.85 -1.21 6.28
C GLY A 288 -8.64 -0.26 6.25
N ASN A 289 -8.92 1.03 6.46
CA ASN A 289 -7.93 2.11 6.36
C ASN A 289 -6.86 2.09 7.45
N TYR A 290 -6.97 1.20 8.44
CA TYR A 290 -6.04 1.08 9.57
C TYR A 290 -5.28 -0.25 9.56
N SER A 291 -5.32 -0.98 8.44
CA SER A 291 -4.64 -2.26 8.27
C SER A 291 -3.15 -2.20 8.60
N GLY A 292 -2.46 -1.11 8.24
CA GLY A 292 -1.07 -0.89 8.60
C GLY A 292 -0.83 -0.91 10.11
N MET A 293 -1.64 -0.16 10.89
CA MET A 293 -1.54 -0.16 12.36
C MET A 293 -1.88 -1.51 12.97
N ILE A 294 -2.95 -2.15 12.50
CA ILE A 294 -3.37 -3.47 12.97
C ILE A 294 -2.24 -4.50 12.73
N GLY A 295 -1.72 -4.56 11.52
CA GLY A 295 -0.69 -5.52 11.15
C GLY A 295 0.64 -5.28 11.88
N ALA A 296 1.08 -4.02 12.02
CA ALA A 296 2.28 -3.70 12.78
C ALA A 296 2.15 -4.11 14.25
N ALA A 297 0.97 -3.87 14.87
CA ALA A 297 0.69 -4.30 16.23
C ALA A 297 0.73 -5.82 16.39
N LEU A 298 0.08 -6.56 15.48
CA LEU A 298 0.06 -8.02 15.50
C LEU A 298 1.46 -8.62 15.29
N LEU A 299 2.26 -8.06 14.36
CA LEU A 299 3.64 -8.47 14.13
C LEU A 299 4.53 -8.19 15.35
N ALA A 300 4.34 -7.05 16.02
CA ALA A 300 5.05 -6.73 17.27
C ALA A 300 4.76 -7.76 18.36
N CYS A 301 3.48 -8.16 18.55
CA CYS A 301 3.09 -9.20 19.50
C CYS A 301 3.70 -10.58 19.20
N GLU A 302 4.00 -10.88 17.93
CA GLU A 302 4.64 -12.16 17.58
C GLU A 302 6.17 -12.13 17.75
N LYS A 303 6.76 -10.93 17.68
CA LYS A 303 8.21 -10.77 17.83
C LYS A 303 8.66 -10.74 19.27
N PHE A 304 7.87 -10.18 20.17
CA PHE A 304 8.18 -9.97 21.59
C PHE A 304 7.26 -10.77 22.52
#